data_84d24320564a7f3bca3947136c1a66e7
#
_entry.id   84d24320564a7f3bca3947136c1a66e7
#
_cell.length_a   1.000
_cell.length_b   1.000
_cell.length_c   1.000
_cell.angle_alpha   90.00
_cell.angle_beta   90.00
_cell.angle_gamma   90.00
#
_symmetry.space_group_name_H-M   'P 1'
#
loop_
_entity.id
_entity.type
_entity.pdbx_description
1 polymer ?
#
loop_
_entity_poly.entity_id
_entity_poly.type
_entity_poly.pdbx_seq_one_letter_code
_entity_poly.pdbx_strand_id
1 'polypeptide(L)'
;MLLKGGFLTSLHPPALVRADIRVEGDSIVARGSRLRPKAGEVVEDCRGRLILPGFVCAHTHMYSALSRGMPAPAAPPKSFPEMLGRVWWRLDRALDEEAVYYSAMVGAVEAVKAGTTTIFDHHASPDAIPGSLGIIREAFGVVGVRGVLCYEVTDRGGLRRRDAGLAENDRFLAATRADPQFRGLVGAHASFTLRDSSLAALGDLARYHNVGVHIHAAEAEDDELRTKRVHGCGIVDRLERHGLLNERAVLAHGVHLSARDIARVTEAGAWLVHNPRSNMNNAVGHAPIERSGERAALGTDGWPADMLAELRFAHFREREHLGLRRAFPAASLLQGGQSLASEVFGVPIGPLSPGSAADLVVCDYVAPTPLTAANLPAHLLAGVQPSMMTGVMAAGRWVCRNGVPVNIDVDAVYSRARQLAARVWRRMRG
;
A
#
# COMPACT_ATOMS: atom_id res chain seq x y z
N MET A 1 -10.42 25.84 3.84
CA MET A 1 -9.00 26.17 3.47
C MET A 1 -8.93 26.36 1.97
N LEU A 2 -8.14 27.33 1.50
CA LEU A 2 -7.95 27.62 0.09
C LEU A 2 -6.46 27.52 -0.28
N LEU A 3 -6.10 26.56 -1.15
CA LEU A 3 -4.78 26.44 -1.75
C LEU A 3 -4.78 27.23 -3.05
N LYS A 4 -3.89 28.25 -3.18
CA LYS A 4 -3.90 29.22 -4.28
C LYS A 4 -2.73 29.09 -5.26
N GLY A 5 -3.07 29.07 -6.56
CA GLY A 5 -2.12 29.30 -7.65
C GLY A 5 -1.18 28.15 -7.96
N GLY A 6 -1.42 26.95 -7.40
CA GLY A 6 -0.61 25.77 -7.63
C GLY A 6 -0.82 25.17 -9.02
N PHE A 7 0.12 24.31 -9.43
CA PHE A 7 -0.01 23.46 -10.61
C PHE A 7 -0.61 22.11 -10.19
N LEU A 8 -1.92 21.94 -10.43
CA LEU A 8 -2.61 20.68 -10.18
C LEU A 8 -2.20 19.65 -11.20
N THR A 9 -1.89 18.46 -10.76
CA THR A 9 -1.47 17.36 -11.62
C THR A 9 -2.47 16.23 -11.65
N SER A 10 -2.51 15.47 -12.76
CA SER A 10 -3.01 14.11 -12.84
C SER A 10 -1.87 13.19 -13.22
N LEU A 11 -1.85 11.98 -12.68
CA LEU A 11 -0.75 11.03 -12.90
C LEU A 11 -0.95 10.25 -14.21
N HIS A 12 -2.20 9.85 -14.49
CA HIS A 12 -2.57 9.14 -15.72
C HIS A 12 -4.06 9.32 -16.02
N PRO A 13 -4.46 9.84 -17.22
CA PRO A 13 -3.55 10.50 -18.16
C PRO A 13 -2.87 11.71 -17.51
N PRO A 14 -1.61 12.01 -17.89
CA PRO A 14 -0.88 13.10 -17.26
C PRO A 14 -1.50 14.46 -17.60
N ALA A 15 -1.73 15.28 -16.58
CA ALA A 15 -2.23 16.64 -16.75
C ALA A 15 -1.47 17.61 -15.82
N LEU A 16 -1.40 18.88 -16.24
CA LEU A 16 -0.80 19.98 -15.49
C LEU A 16 -1.63 21.24 -15.72
N VAL A 17 -2.33 21.71 -14.68
CA VAL A 17 -3.25 22.86 -14.80
C VAL A 17 -3.04 23.81 -13.63
N ARG A 18 -2.77 25.07 -13.89
CA ARG A 18 -2.70 26.09 -12.84
C ARG A 18 -4.12 26.43 -12.36
N ALA A 19 -4.39 26.14 -11.08
CA ALA A 19 -5.68 26.42 -10.46
C ALA A 19 -5.58 26.55 -8.94
N ASP A 20 -6.67 27.03 -8.34
CA ASP A 20 -6.91 27.05 -6.89
C ASP A 20 -7.80 25.86 -6.52
N ILE A 21 -7.63 25.33 -5.31
CA ILE A 21 -8.47 24.28 -4.72
C ILE A 21 -9.00 24.79 -3.37
N ARG A 22 -10.31 24.61 -3.13
CA ARG A 22 -10.91 24.80 -1.80
C ARG A 22 -11.23 23.45 -1.18
N VAL A 23 -10.78 23.28 0.05
CA VAL A 23 -11.04 22.11 0.88
C VAL A 23 -11.95 22.51 2.04
N GLU A 24 -13.04 21.77 2.25
CA GLU A 24 -13.95 21.88 3.39
C GLU A 24 -14.18 20.45 3.97
N GLY A 25 -14.00 20.29 5.28
CA GLY A 25 -14.00 18.97 5.88
C GLY A 25 -12.90 18.08 5.29
N ASP A 26 -13.28 16.92 4.81
CA ASP A 26 -12.42 15.91 4.19
C ASP A 26 -12.40 15.94 2.64
N SER A 27 -13.07 16.93 2.04
CA SER A 27 -13.38 16.92 0.62
C SER A 27 -12.93 18.20 -0.08
N ILE A 28 -12.60 18.07 -1.37
CA ILE A 28 -12.43 19.20 -2.27
C ILE A 28 -13.83 19.67 -2.71
N VAL A 29 -14.17 20.93 -2.40
CA VAL A 29 -15.50 21.48 -2.70
C VAL A 29 -15.50 22.44 -3.89
N ALA A 30 -14.34 22.99 -4.26
CA ALA A 30 -14.23 23.86 -5.42
C ALA A 30 -12.85 23.81 -6.05
N ARG A 31 -12.80 23.98 -7.39
CA ARG A 31 -11.60 24.17 -8.19
C ARG A 31 -11.84 25.29 -9.18
N GLY A 32 -10.89 26.19 -9.34
CA GLY A 32 -11.04 27.30 -10.28
C GLY A 32 -9.76 28.11 -10.46
N SER A 33 -9.67 28.97 -11.45
CA SER A 33 -8.46 29.75 -11.74
C SER A 33 -8.29 30.98 -10.82
N ARG A 34 -9.35 31.45 -10.17
CA ARG A 34 -9.37 32.67 -9.35
C ARG A 34 -10.43 32.58 -8.25
N LEU A 35 -10.31 31.60 -7.36
CA LEU A 35 -11.20 31.50 -6.21
C LEU A 35 -10.91 32.66 -5.23
N ARG A 36 -11.96 33.35 -4.79
CA ARG A 36 -11.85 34.40 -3.76
C ARG A 36 -11.87 33.76 -2.39
N PRO A 37 -10.97 34.14 -1.47
CA PRO A 37 -11.05 33.69 -0.08
C PRO A 37 -12.39 34.06 0.55
N LYS A 38 -12.94 33.17 1.37
CA LYS A 38 -14.08 33.44 2.25
C LYS A 38 -13.61 34.18 3.50
N ALA A 39 -14.50 34.85 4.21
CA ALA A 39 -14.17 35.48 5.49
C ALA A 39 -13.66 34.42 6.47
N GLY A 40 -12.50 34.67 7.09
CA GLY A 40 -11.86 33.74 8.03
C GLY A 40 -11.25 32.47 7.41
N GLU A 41 -11.25 32.33 6.08
CA GLU A 41 -10.67 31.15 5.43
C GLU A 41 -9.14 31.19 5.46
N VAL A 42 -8.52 30.08 5.90
CA VAL A 42 -7.07 29.90 5.82
C VAL A 42 -6.68 29.79 4.34
N VAL A 43 -5.71 30.61 3.92
CA VAL A 43 -5.19 30.62 2.56
C VAL A 43 -3.75 30.13 2.56
N GLU A 44 -3.47 29.08 1.78
CA GLU A 44 -2.12 28.53 1.55
C GLU A 44 -1.62 28.97 0.17
N ASP A 45 -0.50 29.65 0.12
CA ASP A 45 0.12 30.06 -1.15
C ASP A 45 0.89 28.89 -1.77
N CYS A 46 0.38 28.38 -2.89
CA CYS A 46 0.97 27.28 -3.65
C CYS A 46 1.56 27.71 -4.99
N ARG A 47 1.74 29.05 -5.21
CA ARG A 47 2.31 29.56 -6.46
C ARG A 47 3.70 28.97 -6.71
N GLY A 48 3.90 28.47 -7.94
CA GLY A 48 5.14 27.83 -8.35
C GLY A 48 5.31 26.37 -7.89
N ARG A 49 4.40 25.85 -7.04
CA ARG A 49 4.45 24.48 -6.52
C ARG A 49 3.57 23.54 -7.30
N LEU A 50 3.95 22.25 -7.34
CA LEU A 50 3.07 21.19 -7.79
C LEU A 50 2.10 20.81 -6.67
N ILE A 51 0.85 20.56 -7.04
CA ILE A 51 -0.13 19.89 -6.19
C ILE A 51 -0.39 18.54 -6.82
N LEU A 52 0.19 17.50 -6.20
CA LEU A 52 0.04 16.11 -6.62
C LEU A 52 -1.14 15.49 -5.87
N PRO A 53 -1.84 14.52 -6.44
CA PRO A 53 -2.68 13.62 -5.65
C PRO A 53 -1.87 12.94 -4.55
N GLY A 54 -2.48 12.67 -3.40
CA GLY A 54 -1.90 11.82 -2.37
C GLY A 54 -1.57 10.44 -2.93
N PHE A 55 -0.40 9.91 -2.58
CA PHE A 55 -0.01 8.57 -3.04
C PHE A 55 -0.72 7.49 -2.24
N VAL A 56 -0.95 6.34 -2.88
CA VAL A 56 -1.54 5.15 -2.30
C VAL A 56 -0.55 4.00 -2.38
N CYS A 57 -0.23 3.42 -1.23
CA CYS A 57 0.52 2.17 -1.15
C CYS A 57 -0.48 1.02 -1.11
N ALA A 58 -0.62 0.28 -2.20
CA ALA A 58 -1.67 -0.73 -2.37
C ALA A 58 -1.38 -2.09 -1.72
N HIS A 59 -0.17 -2.29 -1.21
CA HIS A 59 0.25 -3.46 -0.44
C HIS A 59 1.52 -3.14 0.35
N THR A 60 1.48 -3.38 1.65
CA THR A 60 2.66 -3.26 2.52
C THR A 60 2.48 -4.10 3.79
N HIS A 61 3.57 -4.27 4.53
CA HIS A 61 3.62 -4.90 5.83
C HIS A 61 4.21 -3.94 6.87
N MET A 62 3.35 -3.20 7.56
CA MET A 62 3.82 -2.24 8.57
C MET A 62 4.59 -2.92 9.72
N TYR A 63 4.32 -4.20 10.00
CA TYR A 63 5.07 -4.94 11.01
C TYR A 63 6.56 -5.07 10.68
N SER A 64 6.96 -4.91 9.42
CA SER A 64 8.36 -4.97 8.98
C SER A 64 9.17 -3.70 9.27
N ALA A 65 8.56 -2.59 9.67
CA ALA A 65 9.28 -1.33 9.88
C ALA A 65 10.39 -1.45 10.94
N LEU A 66 10.22 -2.34 11.93
CA LEU A 66 11.24 -2.63 12.94
C LEU A 66 12.33 -3.62 12.47
N SER A 67 12.27 -4.14 11.25
CA SER A 67 13.32 -4.98 10.68
C SER A 67 14.51 -4.21 10.11
N ARG A 68 14.38 -2.90 9.97
CA ARG A 68 15.41 -2.05 9.38
C ARG A 68 16.71 -2.11 10.16
N GLY A 69 17.80 -2.49 9.48
CA GLY A 69 19.10 -2.68 10.11
C GLY A 69 19.22 -3.93 10.99
N MET A 70 18.25 -4.82 10.90
CA MET A 70 18.26 -6.11 11.60
C MET A 70 19.50 -6.92 11.19
N PRO A 71 20.15 -7.60 12.15
CA PRO A 71 21.28 -8.49 11.84
C PRO A 71 20.85 -9.58 10.86
N ALA A 72 21.72 -9.87 9.89
CA ALA A 72 21.52 -10.98 8.98
C ALA A 72 21.36 -12.31 9.74
N PRO A 73 20.56 -13.25 9.22
CA PRO A 73 20.46 -14.59 9.81
C PRO A 73 21.82 -15.30 9.79
N ALA A 74 22.08 -16.15 10.78
CA ALA A 74 23.35 -16.87 10.92
C ALA A 74 23.75 -17.69 9.69
N ALA A 75 22.75 -18.18 8.95
CA ALA A 75 22.96 -18.80 7.64
C ALA A 75 22.10 -18.04 6.60
N PRO A 76 22.70 -17.54 5.53
CA PRO A 76 21.95 -16.85 4.47
C PRO A 76 20.90 -17.78 3.84
N PRO A 77 19.69 -17.30 3.55
CA PRO A 77 18.68 -18.09 2.88
C PRO A 77 19.12 -18.38 1.45
N LYS A 78 18.87 -19.61 0.98
CA LYS A 78 19.20 -20.08 -0.38
C LYS A 78 18.01 -20.07 -1.32
N SER A 79 16.81 -19.83 -0.78
CA SER A 79 15.55 -19.78 -1.52
C SER A 79 14.55 -18.85 -0.82
N PHE A 80 13.51 -18.44 -1.54
CA PHE A 80 12.46 -17.63 -0.96
C PHE A 80 11.75 -18.31 0.24
N PRO A 81 11.38 -19.61 0.19
CA PRO A 81 10.84 -20.29 1.37
C PRO A 81 11.78 -20.28 2.59
N GLU A 82 13.11 -20.36 2.37
CA GLU A 82 14.07 -20.21 3.46
C GLU A 82 14.13 -18.75 3.98
N MET A 83 13.99 -17.75 3.13
CA MET A 83 13.87 -16.35 3.53
C MET A 83 12.64 -16.16 4.44
N LEU A 84 11.48 -16.68 4.02
CA LEU A 84 10.27 -16.66 4.85
C LEU A 84 10.53 -17.30 6.22
N GLY A 85 11.04 -18.53 6.25
CA GLY A 85 11.24 -19.28 7.51
C GLY A 85 12.32 -18.73 8.43
N ARG A 86 13.41 -18.17 7.87
CA ARG A 86 14.57 -17.69 8.65
C ARG A 86 14.45 -16.24 9.07
N VAL A 87 13.65 -15.43 8.36
CA VAL A 87 13.53 -14.00 8.58
C VAL A 87 12.10 -13.61 8.93
N TRP A 88 11.19 -13.63 7.96
CA TRP A 88 9.86 -13.01 8.10
C TRP A 88 8.98 -13.73 9.11
N TRP A 89 8.93 -15.07 9.10
CA TRP A 89 8.16 -15.86 10.08
C TRP A 89 8.76 -15.89 11.49
N ARG A 90 10.00 -15.44 11.66
CA ARG A 90 10.58 -15.20 12.98
C ARG A 90 10.26 -13.79 13.47
N LEU A 91 10.28 -12.82 12.55
CA LEU A 91 9.92 -11.45 12.87
C LEU A 91 8.47 -11.35 13.32
N ASP A 92 7.52 -11.89 12.52
CA ASP A 92 6.07 -11.82 12.81
C ASP A 92 5.73 -12.44 14.18
N ARG A 93 6.38 -13.55 14.56
CA ARG A 93 6.21 -14.20 15.85
C ARG A 93 6.89 -13.48 17.02
N ALA A 94 7.86 -12.65 16.77
CA ALA A 94 8.57 -11.90 17.80
C ALA A 94 7.85 -10.64 18.25
N LEU A 95 6.79 -10.23 17.52
CA LEU A 95 6.01 -9.02 17.80
C LEU A 95 5.06 -9.24 18.99
N ASP A 96 4.99 -8.25 19.86
CA ASP A 96 3.92 -8.04 20.82
C ASP A 96 3.11 -6.78 20.41
N GLU A 97 2.02 -6.51 21.12
CA GLU A 97 1.12 -5.38 20.84
C GLU A 97 1.84 -4.05 20.74
N GLU A 98 2.80 -3.78 21.65
CA GLU A 98 3.56 -2.55 21.64
C GLU A 98 4.49 -2.46 20.41
N ALA A 99 5.12 -3.56 20.02
CA ALA A 99 5.94 -3.63 18.82
C ALA A 99 5.09 -3.44 17.55
N VAL A 100 3.87 -3.98 17.49
CA VAL A 100 2.90 -3.74 16.41
C VAL A 100 2.56 -2.25 16.33
N TYR A 101 2.21 -1.60 17.45
CA TYR A 101 1.89 -0.18 17.49
C TYR A 101 3.04 0.69 16.96
N TYR A 102 4.24 0.53 17.52
CA TYR A 102 5.37 1.38 17.12
C TYR A 102 5.91 1.05 15.74
N SER A 103 5.78 -0.19 15.27
CA SER A 103 6.08 -0.53 13.89
C SER A 103 5.15 0.20 12.92
N ALA A 104 3.83 0.20 13.21
CA ALA A 104 2.84 0.93 12.43
C ALA A 104 3.06 2.46 12.50
N MET A 105 3.41 3.01 13.68
CA MET A 105 3.77 4.42 13.84
C MET A 105 4.95 4.82 12.96
N VAL A 106 6.04 4.04 13.00
CA VAL A 106 7.24 4.30 12.17
C VAL A 106 6.88 4.27 10.69
N GLY A 107 6.18 3.21 10.25
CA GLY A 107 5.79 3.07 8.84
C GLY A 107 4.89 4.20 8.35
N ALA A 108 3.89 4.60 9.16
CA ALA A 108 2.96 5.68 8.82
C ALA A 108 3.65 7.06 8.81
N VAL A 109 4.54 7.35 9.77
CA VAL A 109 5.35 8.58 9.81
C VAL A 109 6.20 8.71 8.54
N GLU A 110 6.83 7.63 8.11
CA GLU A 110 7.63 7.64 6.88
C GLU A 110 6.78 7.75 5.61
N ALA A 111 5.62 7.11 5.60
CA ALA A 111 4.67 7.21 4.52
C ALA A 111 4.22 8.67 4.27
N VAL A 112 3.80 9.39 5.33
CA VAL A 112 3.38 10.79 5.16
C VAL A 112 4.52 11.71 4.77
N LYS A 113 5.74 11.46 5.22
CA LYS A 113 6.92 12.21 4.78
C LYS A 113 7.22 11.99 3.29
N ALA A 114 6.84 10.84 2.73
CA ALA A 114 6.99 10.52 1.31
C ALA A 114 5.75 10.88 0.46
N GLY A 115 4.71 11.51 1.04
CA GLY A 115 3.50 11.92 0.33
C GLY A 115 2.43 10.82 0.20
N THR A 116 2.60 9.70 0.89
CA THR A 116 1.61 8.62 0.91
C THR A 116 0.54 8.92 1.95
N THR A 117 -0.73 8.96 1.51
CA THR A 117 -1.89 9.33 2.32
C THR A 117 -2.80 8.15 2.64
N THR A 118 -2.71 7.07 1.84
CA THR A 118 -3.52 5.86 1.99
C THR A 118 -2.62 4.62 1.93
N ILE A 119 -2.84 3.70 2.87
CA ILE A 119 -1.99 2.52 3.06
C ILE A 119 -2.87 1.27 3.16
N PHE A 120 -2.59 0.27 2.31
CA PHE A 120 -3.14 -1.08 2.41
C PHE A 120 -2.14 -1.95 3.18
N ASP A 121 -2.40 -2.17 4.47
CA ASP A 121 -1.54 -2.96 5.34
C ASP A 121 -2.02 -4.41 5.44
N HIS A 122 -1.11 -5.34 5.16
CA HIS A 122 -1.31 -6.78 5.24
C HIS A 122 -0.55 -7.29 6.46
N HIS A 123 -1.25 -7.39 7.61
CA HIS A 123 -0.63 -7.57 8.91
C HIS A 123 -0.47 -9.02 9.34
N ALA A 124 0.68 -9.33 9.94
CA ALA A 124 0.95 -10.61 10.61
C ALA A 124 1.60 -10.39 11.98
N SER A 125 1.00 -11.00 13.02
CA SER A 125 1.54 -11.08 14.38
C SER A 125 0.97 -12.33 15.07
N PRO A 126 1.44 -13.56 14.73
CA PRO A 126 0.81 -14.82 15.16
C PRO A 126 0.74 -15.03 16.67
N ASP A 127 1.56 -14.35 17.45
CA ASP A 127 1.58 -14.41 18.92
C ASP A 127 0.85 -13.21 19.58
N ALA A 128 0.29 -12.27 18.76
CA ALA A 128 -0.50 -11.11 19.18
C ALA A 128 -1.64 -10.82 18.19
N ILE A 129 -2.47 -11.83 17.85
CA ILE A 129 -3.53 -11.70 16.83
C ILE A 129 -4.69 -10.83 17.31
N PRO A 130 -5.35 -11.13 18.47
CA PRO A 130 -6.55 -10.41 18.86
C PRO A 130 -6.26 -8.93 19.12
N GLY A 131 -6.97 -8.04 18.44
CA GLY A 131 -6.82 -6.60 18.60
C GLY A 131 -5.75 -5.94 17.73
N SER A 132 -4.90 -6.70 17.04
CA SER A 132 -3.77 -6.18 16.27
C SER A 132 -4.15 -5.16 15.22
N LEU A 133 -5.22 -5.38 14.47
CA LEU A 133 -5.72 -4.41 13.48
C LEU A 133 -6.26 -3.12 14.14
N GLY A 134 -6.83 -3.22 15.33
CA GLY A 134 -7.23 -2.07 16.14
C GLY A 134 -6.04 -1.22 16.59
N ILE A 135 -4.94 -1.88 16.98
CA ILE A 135 -3.69 -1.22 17.36
C ILE A 135 -3.08 -0.47 16.16
N ILE A 136 -3.06 -1.07 14.97
CA ILE A 136 -2.58 -0.40 13.75
C ILE A 136 -3.50 0.76 13.38
N ARG A 137 -4.83 0.59 13.47
CA ARG A 137 -5.80 1.67 13.25
C ARG A 137 -5.54 2.86 14.16
N GLU A 138 -5.24 2.63 15.45
CA GLU A 138 -4.88 3.68 16.41
C GLU A 138 -3.62 4.42 15.98
N ALA A 139 -2.53 3.70 15.65
CA ALA A 139 -1.29 4.30 15.17
C ALA A 139 -1.50 5.14 13.90
N PHE A 140 -2.23 4.63 12.93
CA PHE A 140 -2.57 5.35 11.69
C PHE A 140 -3.45 6.57 11.97
N GLY A 141 -4.40 6.46 12.90
CA GLY A 141 -5.26 7.57 13.33
C GLY A 141 -4.48 8.72 13.98
N VAL A 142 -3.46 8.41 14.78
CA VAL A 142 -2.54 9.41 15.36
C VAL A 142 -1.76 10.13 14.26
N VAL A 143 -1.26 9.41 13.25
CA VAL A 143 -0.54 10.02 12.12
C VAL A 143 -1.50 10.74 11.17
N GLY A 144 -2.75 10.28 11.06
CA GLY A 144 -3.80 10.87 10.23
C GLY A 144 -3.91 10.27 8.83
N VAL A 145 -3.26 9.14 8.54
CA VAL A 145 -3.36 8.45 7.24
C VAL A 145 -4.65 7.63 7.13
N ARG A 146 -5.12 7.41 5.90
CA ARG A 146 -6.15 6.42 5.62
C ARG A 146 -5.55 5.02 5.65
N GLY A 147 -6.31 4.05 6.19
CA GLY A 147 -5.89 2.64 6.26
C GLY A 147 -6.91 1.69 5.67
N VAL A 148 -6.44 0.75 4.85
CA VAL A 148 -7.16 -0.47 4.49
C VAL A 148 -6.39 -1.62 5.09
N LEU A 149 -6.95 -2.25 6.14
CA LEU A 149 -6.21 -3.20 6.97
C LEU A 149 -6.79 -4.60 6.84
N CYS A 150 -5.94 -5.60 6.89
CA CYS A 150 -6.35 -6.99 7.01
C CYS A 150 -5.34 -7.81 7.81
N TYR A 151 -5.81 -8.85 8.48
CA TYR A 151 -4.95 -9.82 9.16
C TYR A 151 -4.65 -11.00 8.23
N GLU A 152 -3.39 -11.34 8.10
CA GLU A 152 -2.86 -12.42 7.25
C GLU A 152 -3.22 -13.81 7.83
N VAL A 153 -4.37 -14.36 7.47
CA VAL A 153 -4.76 -15.70 7.88
C VAL A 153 -3.87 -16.75 7.23
N THR A 154 -3.41 -17.73 8.03
CA THR A 154 -2.54 -18.82 7.58
C THR A 154 -2.73 -20.06 8.44
N ASP A 155 -2.52 -21.25 7.87
CA ASP A 155 -2.53 -22.52 8.60
C ASP A 155 -1.18 -22.89 9.25
N ARG A 156 -0.13 -22.09 9.05
CA ARG A 156 1.23 -22.33 9.58
C ARG A 156 1.27 -22.54 11.09
N GLY A 157 0.44 -21.81 11.81
CA GLY A 157 0.35 -21.88 13.28
C GLY A 157 -0.72 -22.83 13.80
N GLY A 158 -1.34 -23.64 12.93
CA GLY A 158 -2.46 -24.52 13.27
C GLY A 158 -3.81 -23.83 13.32
N LEU A 159 -4.88 -24.63 13.47
CA LEU A 159 -6.26 -24.16 13.34
C LEU A 159 -6.62 -23.08 14.36
N ARG A 160 -6.10 -23.15 15.58
CA ARG A 160 -6.39 -22.13 16.60
C ARG A 160 -5.95 -20.72 16.17
N ARG A 161 -4.74 -20.58 15.60
CA ARG A 161 -4.26 -19.29 15.11
C ARG A 161 -5.00 -18.86 13.83
N ARG A 162 -5.32 -19.80 12.95
CA ARG A 162 -6.16 -19.55 11.79
C ARG A 162 -7.51 -18.96 12.22
N ASP A 163 -8.20 -19.58 13.15
CA ASP A 163 -9.52 -19.14 13.63
C ASP A 163 -9.44 -17.77 14.32
N ALA A 164 -8.39 -17.54 15.10
CA ALA A 164 -8.12 -16.21 15.66
C ALA A 164 -7.92 -15.14 14.58
N GLY A 165 -7.21 -15.45 13.49
CA GLY A 165 -7.02 -14.54 12.37
C GLY A 165 -8.31 -14.25 11.60
N LEU A 166 -9.17 -15.27 11.39
CA LEU A 166 -10.51 -15.09 10.83
C LEU A 166 -11.36 -14.15 11.71
N ALA A 167 -11.38 -14.41 13.03
CA ALA A 167 -12.11 -13.59 13.98
C ALA A 167 -11.57 -12.14 14.06
N GLU A 168 -10.28 -11.93 13.91
CA GLU A 168 -9.69 -10.58 13.87
C GLU A 168 -10.13 -9.79 12.62
N ASN A 169 -10.11 -10.43 11.43
CA ASN A 169 -10.64 -9.82 10.20
C ASN A 169 -12.14 -9.51 10.37
N ASP A 170 -12.96 -10.46 10.86
CA ASP A 170 -14.41 -10.29 11.06
C ASP A 170 -14.69 -9.09 11.98
N ARG A 171 -14.04 -9.04 13.14
CA ARG A 171 -14.18 -7.96 14.11
C ARG A 171 -13.81 -6.59 13.51
N PHE A 172 -12.69 -6.53 12.78
CA PHE A 172 -12.22 -5.28 12.18
C PHE A 172 -13.15 -4.81 11.05
N LEU A 173 -13.58 -5.71 10.18
CA LEU A 173 -14.53 -5.43 9.09
C LEU A 173 -15.86 -4.89 9.63
N ALA A 174 -16.39 -5.52 10.68
CA ALA A 174 -17.62 -5.04 11.33
C ALA A 174 -17.44 -3.63 11.93
N ALA A 175 -16.31 -3.37 12.59
CA ALA A 175 -16.03 -2.09 13.25
C ALA A 175 -15.75 -0.93 12.27
N THR A 176 -15.31 -1.22 11.03
CA THR A 176 -14.88 -0.19 10.07
C THR A 176 -15.78 -0.07 8.84
N ARG A 177 -16.92 -0.76 8.83
CA ARG A 177 -17.82 -0.80 7.67
C ARG A 177 -18.24 0.57 7.13
N ALA A 178 -18.44 1.56 8.01
CA ALA A 178 -18.84 2.93 7.66
C ALA A 178 -17.79 3.98 8.08
N ASP A 179 -16.59 3.57 8.47
CA ASP A 179 -15.54 4.50 8.91
C ASP A 179 -14.98 5.26 7.69
N PRO A 180 -14.96 6.60 7.68
CA PRO A 180 -14.49 7.36 6.52
C PRO A 180 -12.97 7.29 6.31
N GLN A 181 -12.21 6.89 7.32
CA GLN A 181 -10.75 6.86 7.29
C GLN A 181 -10.18 5.43 7.25
N PHE A 182 -10.96 4.43 7.70
CA PHE A 182 -10.52 3.04 7.78
C PHE A 182 -11.48 2.09 7.10
N ARG A 183 -10.94 1.12 6.37
CA ARG A 183 -11.64 0.01 5.73
C ARG A 183 -10.87 -1.27 5.99
N GLY A 184 -11.52 -2.40 5.77
CA GLY A 184 -10.90 -3.71 5.85
C GLY A 184 -11.06 -4.52 4.56
N LEU A 185 -10.15 -5.45 4.36
CA LEU A 185 -10.26 -6.57 3.43
C LEU A 185 -10.12 -7.88 4.23
N VAL A 186 -10.41 -9.01 3.61
CA VAL A 186 -10.13 -10.31 4.22
C VAL A 186 -8.69 -10.69 3.90
N GLY A 187 -7.82 -10.73 4.90
CA GLY A 187 -6.40 -11.04 4.72
C GLY A 187 -6.15 -12.55 4.64
N ALA A 188 -5.38 -12.96 3.65
CA ALA A 188 -4.92 -14.33 3.47
C ALA A 188 -3.43 -14.32 3.11
N HIS A 189 -2.62 -15.22 3.70
CA HIS A 189 -1.19 -15.23 3.42
C HIS A 189 -0.91 -15.56 1.94
N ALA A 190 -0.94 -16.83 1.59
CA ALA A 190 -0.67 -17.30 0.24
C ALA A 190 -1.30 -18.69 0.04
N SER A 191 -1.51 -19.10 -1.22
CA SER A 191 -2.15 -20.35 -1.56
C SER A 191 -1.48 -21.56 -0.88
N PHE A 192 -0.17 -21.64 -0.91
CA PHE A 192 0.59 -22.79 -0.38
C PHE A 192 0.59 -22.92 1.15
N THR A 193 0.13 -21.92 1.88
CA THR A 193 0.04 -21.92 3.35
C THR A 193 -1.37 -22.11 3.89
N LEU A 194 -2.36 -22.30 3.01
CA LEU A 194 -3.77 -22.39 3.33
C LEU A 194 -4.35 -23.70 2.81
N ARG A 195 -5.16 -24.36 3.63
CA ARG A 195 -6.01 -25.50 3.24
C ARG A 195 -7.25 -25.00 2.49
N ASP A 196 -7.91 -25.87 1.75
CA ASP A 196 -9.16 -25.54 1.07
C ASP A 196 -10.26 -25.12 2.05
N SER A 197 -10.33 -25.78 3.23
CA SER A 197 -11.26 -25.37 4.29
C SER A 197 -11.00 -23.95 4.80
N SER A 198 -9.76 -23.50 4.83
CA SER A 198 -9.39 -22.15 5.24
C SER A 198 -9.72 -21.13 4.16
N LEU A 199 -9.48 -21.47 2.87
CA LEU A 199 -9.89 -20.61 1.75
C LEU A 199 -11.42 -20.51 1.67
N ALA A 200 -12.16 -21.59 1.91
CA ALA A 200 -13.62 -21.55 1.98
C ALA A 200 -14.11 -20.60 3.08
N ALA A 201 -13.55 -20.70 4.28
CA ALA A 201 -13.90 -19.81 5.40
C ALA A 201 -13.58 -18.32 5.08
N LEU A 202 -12.45 -18.05 4.42
CA LEU A 202 -12.09 -16.70 3.95
C LEU A 202 -13.10 -16.20 2.90
N GLY A 203 -13.53 -17.07 1.96
CA GLY A 203 -14.53 -16.74 0.94
C GLY A 203 -15.91 -16.45 1.55
N ASP A 204 -16.32 -17.22 2.56
CA ASP A 204 -17.56 -16.99 3.31
C ASP A 204 -17.52 -15.64 4.04
N LEU A 205 -16.39 -15.34 4.70
CA LEU A 205 -16.19 -14.06 5.39
C LEU A 205 -16.19 -12.87 4.43
N ALA A 206 -15.51 -12.98 3.29
CA ALA A 206 -15.47 -11.95 2.26
C ALA A 206 -16.88 -11.66 1.70
N ARG A 207 -17.66 -12.72 1.45
CA ARG A 207 -19.03 -12.62 0.98
C ARG A 207 -19.95 -12.00 2.03
N TYR A 208 -19.83 -12.41 3.30
CA TYR A 208 -20.64 -11.89 4.41
C TYR A 208 -20.45 -10.38 4.58
N HIS A 209 -19.21 -9.89 4.53
CA HIS A 209 -18.91 -8.45 4.64
C HIS A 209 -18.98 -7.68 3.31
N ASN A 210 -19.18 -8.37 2.17
CA ASN A 210 -19.17 -7.81 0.82
C ASN A 210 -17.86 -7.06 0.50
N VAL A 211 -16.71 -7.68 0.82
CA VAL A 211 -15.37 -7.17 0.57
C VAL A 211 -14.53 -8.16 -0.23
N GLY A 212 -13.36 -7.76 -0.69
CA GLY A 212 -12.40 -8.63 -1.34
C GLY A 212 -11.44 -9.33 -0.39
N VAL A 213 -10.72 -10.32 -0.93
CA VAL A 213 -9.52 -10.88 -0.29
C VAL A 213 -8.31 -10.03 -0.63
N HIS A 214 -7.34 -9.92 0.29
CA HIS A 214 -5.99 -9.44 0.02
C HIS A 214 -5.02 -10.59 0.29
N ILE A 215 -4.29 -11.03 -0.74
CA ILE A 215 -3.49 -12.26 -0.70
C ILE A 215 -2.21 -12.13 -1.54
N HIS A 216 -1.10 -12.73 -1.08
CA HIS A 216 0.08 -12.93 -1.93
C HIS A 216 -0.22 -14.03 -2.96
N ALA A 217 0.01 -13.75 -4.22
CA ALA A 217 -0.27 -14.67 -5.31
C ALA A 217 0.94 -14.84 -6.22
N ALA A 218 1.45 -16.06 -6.32
CA ALA A 218 2.54 -16.42 -7.23
C ALA A 218 3.77 -15.50 -7.08
N GLU A 219 4.16 -15.15 -5.86
CA GLU A 219 5.35 -14.34 -5.60
C GLU A 219 6.62 -15.08 -6.00
N ALA A 220 6.77 -16.34 -5.58
CA ALA A 220 7.83 -17.22 -5.99
C ALA A 220 7.29 -18.43 -6.76
N GLU A 221 8.12 -19.06 -7.57
CA GLU A 221 7.75 -20.25 -8.34
C GLU A 221 7.25 -21.39 -7.44
N ASP A 222 7.82 -21.50 -6.24
CA ASP A 222 7.41 -22.49 -5.23
C ASP A 222 5.91 -22.38 -4.85
N ASP A 223 5.31 -21.20 -4.85
CA ASP A 223 3.90 -21.02 -4.51
C ASP A 223 3.02 -21.74 -5.55
N GLU A 224 3.27 -21.49 -6.83
CA GLU A 224 2.53 -22.13 -7.92
C GLU A 224 2.80 -23.64 -7.99
N LEU A 225 4.07 -24.06 -7.88
CA LEU A 225 4.46 -25.47 -7.93
C LEU A 225 3.87 -26.29 -6.77
N ARG A 226 3.90 -25.75 -5.55
CA ARG A 226 3.33 -26.41 -4.38
C ARG A 226 1.82 -26.48 -4.47
N THR A 227 1.16 -25.39 -4.90
CA THR A 227 -0.29 -25.35 -5.10
C THR A 227 -0.70 -26.43 -6.11
N LYS A 228 -0.06 -26.52 -7.26
CA LYS A 228 -0.34 -27.56 -8.27
C LYS A 228 -0.12 -28.96 -7.72
N ARG A 229 0.98 -29.18 -7.02
CA ARG A 229 1.31 -30.52 -6.47
C ARG A 229 0.32 -31.00 -5.43
N VAL A 230 -0.13 -30.10 -4.55
CA VAL A 230 -1.00 -30.45 -3.40
C VAL A 230 -2.47 -30.46 -3.79
N HIS A 231 -2.90 -29.51 -4.63
CA HIS A 231 -4.32 -29.28 -4.92
C HIS A 231 -4.72 -29.61 -6.37
N GLY A 232 -3.76 -30.03 -7.22
CA GLY A 232 -4.02 -30.44 -8.61
C GLY A 232 -4.46 -29.29 -9.53
N CYS A 233 -4.28 -28.03 -9.11
CA CYS A 233 -4.67 -26.83 -9.88
C CYS A 233 -3.75 -25.65 -9.59
N GLY A 234 -3.78 -24.61 -10.44
CA GLY A 234 -3.05 -23.37 -10.23
C GLY A 234 -3.67 -22.48 -9.14
N ILE A 235 -2.93 -21.44 -8.76
CA ILE A 235 -3.37 -20.48 -7.71
C ILE A 235 -4.67 -19.81 -8.12
N VAL A 236 -4.77 -19.31 -9.34
CA VAL A 236 -5.95 -18.60 -9.87
C VAL A 236 -7.18 -19.51 -9.89
N ASP A 237 -7.03 -20.77 -10.37
CA ASP A 237 -8.11 -21.78 -10.33
C ASP A 237 -8.61 -22.00 -8.91
N ARG A 238 -7.68 -22.06 -7.95
CA ARG A 238 -7.99 -22.32 -6.56
C ARG A 238 -8.72 -21.16 -5.91
N LEU A 239 -8.30 -19.92 -6.16
CA LEU A 239 -8.97 -18.71 -5.67
C LEU A 239 -10.39 -18.61 -6.23
N GLU A 240 -10.57 -18.90 -7.52
CA GLU A 240 -11.89 -18.88 -8.16
C GLU A 240 -12.83 -19.92 -7.57
N ARG A 241 -12.36 -21.18 -7.38
CA ARG A 241 -13.16 -22.26 -6.72
C ARG A 241 -13.70 -21.89 -5.35
N HIS A 242 -12.97 -21.04 -4.59
CA HIS A 242 -13.37 -20.60 -3.27
C HIS A 242 -14.04 -19.22 -3.25
N GLY A 243 -14.37 -18.65 -4.44
CA GLY A 243 -15.05 -17.36 -4.57
C GLY A 243 -14.20 -16.15 -4.14
N LEU A 244 -12.87 -16.33 -4.11
CA LEU A 244 -11.90 -15.30 -3.71
C LEU A 244 -11.39 -14.48 -4.90
N LEU A 245 -11.63 -14.92 -6.14
CA LEU A 245 -11.29 -14.17 -7.36
C LEU A 245 -12.52 -13.39 -7.83
N ASN A 246 -12.56 -12.10 -7.57
CA ASN A 246 -13.65 -11.20 -7.95
C ASN A 246 -13.13 -9.76 -8.06
N GLU A 247 -14.00 -8.83 -8.44
CA GLU A 247 -13.67 -7.42 -8.70
C GLU A 247 -13.11 -6.65 -7.49
N ARG A 248 -13.27 -7.18 -6.28
CA ARG A 248 -12.75 -6.58 -5.03
C ARG A 248 -11.46 -7.23 -4.54
N ALA A 249 -11.03 -8.32 -5.19
CA ALA A 249 -9.82 -9.05 -4.79
C ALA A 249 -8.56 -8.24 -5.08
N VAL A 250 -7.58 -8.31 -4.18
CA VAL A 250 -6.26 -7.69 -4.28
C VAL A 250 -5.21 -8.80 -4.21
N LEU A 251 -4.54 -9.05 -5.32
CA LEU A 251 -3.49 -10.05 -5.46
C LEU A 251 -2.13 -9.36 -5.49
N ALA A 252 -1.30 -9.59 -4.49
CA ALA A 252 0.05 -9.02 -4.43
C ALA A 252 1.05 -9.88 -5.21
N HIS A 253 2.03 -9.23 -5.83
CA HIS A 253 3.16 -9.75 -6.61
C HIS A 253 2.84 -10.23 -8.02
N GLY A 254 2.21 -11.39 -8.20
CA GLY A 254 1.88 -11.95 -9.51
C GLY A 254 3.09 -12.32 -10.38
N VAL A 255 4.28 -12.53 -9.78
CA VAL A 255 5.55 -12.74 -10.50
C VAL A 255 5.50 -13.96 -11.42
N HIS A 256 4.93 -15.05 -10.93
CA HIS A 256 4.86 -16.34 -11.65
C HIS A 256 3.47 -16.67 -12.19
N LEU A 257 2.58 -15.68 -12.29
CA LEU A 257 1.31 -15.85 -13.00
C LEU A 257 1.56 -16.01 -14.50
N SER A 258 0.92 -17.00 -15.11
CA SER A 258 0.95 -17.15 -16.57
C SER A 258 0.14 -16.04 -17.26
N ALA A 259 0.36 -15.84 -18.56
CA ALA A 259 -0.45 -14.89 -19.34
C ALA A 259 -1.95 -15.23 -19.29
N ARG A 260 -2.31 -16.51 -19.22
CA ARG A 260 -3.69 -16.97 -19.05
C ARG A 260 -4.25 -16.60 -17.68
N ASP A 261 -3.45 -16.75 -16.61
CA ASP A 261 -3.87 -16.41 -15.26
C ASP A 261 -4.09 -14.92 -15.11
N ILE A 262 -3.20 -14.08 -15.68
CA ILE A 262 -3.35 -12.62 -15.68
C ILE A 262 -4.62 -12.21 -16.44
N ALA A 263 -4.92 -12.82 -17.59
CA ALA A 263 -6.15 -12.56 -18.32
C ALA A 263 -7.38 -12.86 -17.46
N ARG A 264 -7.41 -13.99 -16.74
CA ARG A 264 -8.50 -14.36 -15.83
C ARG A 264 -8.62 -13.40 -14.64
N VAL A 265 -7.49 -12.99 -14.06
CA VAL A 265 -7.47 -11.97 -12.98
C VAL A 265 -8.08 -10.65 -13.49
N THR A 266 -7.71 -10.24 -14.70
CA THR A 266 -8.25 -9.03 -15.35
C THR A 266 -9.74 -9.18 -15.69
N GLU A 267 -10.16 -10.32 -16.25
CA GLU A 267 -11.58 -10.63 -16.56
C GLU A 267 -12.46 -10.65 -15.29
N ALA A 268 -11.94 -11.16 -14.18
CA ALA A 268 -12.60 -11.12 -12.88
C ALA A 268 -12.68 -9.70 -12.28
N GLY A 269 -11.98 -8.73 -12.89
CA GLY A 269 -11.88 -7.37 -12.38
C GLY A 269 -11.02 -7.24 -11.12
N ALA A 270 -10.23 -8.25 -10.77
CA ALA A 270 -9.35 -8.22 -9.60
C ALA A 270 -8.15 -7.31 -9.81
N TRP A 271 -7.62 -6.78 -8.71
CA TRP A 271 -6.45 -5.92 -8.69
C TRP A 271 -5.17 -6.73 -8.57
N LEU A 272 -4.16 -6.40 -9.39
CA LEU A 272 -2.81 -6.92 -9.25
C LEU A 272 -1.87 -5.83 -8.71
N VAL A 273 -1.19 -6.09 -7.59
CA VAL A 273 -0.30 -5.12 -6.95
C VAL A 273 1.15 -5.52 -7.16
N HIS A 274 1.88 -4.66 -7.87
CA HIS A 274 3.29 -4.84 -8.18
C HIS A 274 4.18 -4.28 -7.08
N ASN A 275 5.12 -5.09 -6.59
CA ASN A 275 6.04 -4.75 -5.50
C ASN A 275 7.50 -4.83 -6.01
N PRO A 276 7.95 -3.95 -6.91
CA PRO A 276 9.20 -4.13 -7.64
C PRO A 276 10.44 -4.20 -6.74
N ARG A 277 10.56 -3.35 -5.71
CA ARG A 277 11.71 -3.38 -4.79
C ARG A 277 11.80 -4.71 -4.07
N SER A 278 10.67 -5.20 -3.56
CA SER A 278 10.63 -6.48 -2.85
C SER A 278 10.94 -7.66 -3.76
N ASN A 279 10.29 -7.72 -4.93
CA ASN A 279 10.53 -8.78 -5.91
C ASN A 279 12.00 -8.87 -6.31
N MET A 280 12.65 -7.72 -6.53
CA MET A 280 14.08 -7.64 -6.84
C MET A 280 14.96 -8.04 -5.66
N ASN A 281 14.65 -7.54 -4.44
CA ASN A 281 15.41 -7.88 -3.23
C ASN A 281 15.35 -9.38 -2.89
N ASN A 282 14.18 -9.99 -3.11
CA ASN A 282 13.94 -11.41 -2.83
C ASN A 282 14.38 -12.32 -4.00
N ALA A 283 14.87 -11.73 -5.11
CA ALA A 283 15.29 -12.42 -6.32
C ALA A 283 14.23 -13.42 -6.86
N VAL A 284 12.95 -13.09 -6.73
CA VAL A 284 11.84 -13.97 -7.11
C VAL A 284 11.49 -13.90 -8.60
N GLY A 285 11.99 -12.91 -9.33
CA GLY A 285 11.78 -12.80 -10.77
C GLY A 285 11.17 -11.47 -11.21
N HIS A 286 10.56 -11.48 -12.41
CA HIS A 286 9.91 -10.33 -13.03
C HIS A 286 8.40 -10.57 -13.11
N ALA A 287 7.59 -9.67 -12.54
CA ALA A 287 6.14 -9.72 -12.67
C ALA A 287 5.74 -9.13 -14.03
N PRO A 288 4.96 -9.83 -14.85
CA PRO A 288 4.53 -9.35 -16.18
C PRO A 288 3.36 -8.35 -16.06
N ILE A 289 3.60 -7.27 -15.30
CA ILE A 289 2.59 -6.28 -14.91
C ILE A 289 2.03 -5.50 -16.10
N GLU A 290 2.78 -5.39 -17.19
CA GLU A 290 2.38 -4.74 -18.42
C GLU A 290 1.15 -5.40 -19.08
N ARG A 291 0.77 -6.61 -18.63
CA ARG A 291 -0.39 -7.36 -19.10
C ARG A 291 -1.66 -7.13 -18.29
N SER A 292 -1.55 -6.47 -17.14
CA SER A 292 -2.68 -6.33 -16.19
C SER A 292 -3.62 -5.17 -16.49
N GLY A 293 -3.30 -4.34 -17.52
CA GLY A 293 -4.13 -3.21 -17.91
C GLY A 293 -4.28 -2.15 -16.80
N GLU A 294 -5.50 -1.64 -16.65
CA GLU A 294 -5.78 -0.55 -15.69
C GLU A 294 -5.97 -1.04 -14.25
N ARG A 295 -6.13 -2.35 -14.03
CA ARG A 295 -6.31 -2.96 -12.71
C ARG A 295 -4.99 -3.39 -12.10
N ALA A 296 -3.99 -2.53 -12.22
CA ALA A 296 -2.66 -2.71 -11.63
C ALA A 296 -2.30 -1.52 -10.76
N ALA A 297 -1.67 -1.78 -9.61
CA ALA A 297 -1.25 -0.77 -8.66
C ALA A 297 0.17 -1.04 -8.15
N LEU A 298 0.78 -0.07 -7.44
CA LEU A 298 2.06 -0.24 -6.75
C LEU A 298 1.85 -0.52 -5.27
N GLY A 299 2.63 -1.45 -4.75
CA GLY A 299 2.82 -1.70 -3.34
C GLY A 299 4.29 -1.74 -2.98
N THR A 300 4.62 -1.73 -1.70
CA THR A 300 5.99 -1.71 -1.21
C THR A 300 6.40 -3.00 -0.51
N ASP A 301 5.43 -3.87 -0.21
CA ASP A 301 5.67 -5.06 0.59
C ASP A 301 6.36 -4.70 1.92
N GLY A 302 7.44 -5.34 2.31
CA GLY A 302 8.21 -5.04 3.51
C GLY A 302 9.06 -3.75 3.47
N TRP A 303 9.00 -2.94 2.41
CA TRP A 303 9.76 -1.69 2.27
C TRP A 303 8.95 -0.46 2.70
N PRO A 304 9.62 0.66 3.07
CA PRO A 304 8.92 1.91 3.39
C PRO A 304 7.99 2.38 2.26
N ALA A 305 6.86 2.95 2.61
CA ALA A 305 5.81 3.39 1.68
C ALA A 305 6.19 4.69 0.92
N ASP A 306 7.36 4.68 0.27
CA ASP A 306 7.82 5.69 -0.70
C ASP A 306 7.41 5.27 -2.11
N MET A 307 6.27 5.79 -2.57
CA MET A 307 5.70 5.43 -3.87
C MET A 307 6.46 6.01 -5.05
N LEU A 308 7.27 7.05 -4.86
CA LEU A 308 8.17 7.55 -5.92
C LEU A 308 9.39 6.62 -6.10
N ALA A 309 9.88 6.03 -5.02
CA ALA A 309 10.89 4.99 -5.13
C ALA A 309 10.32 3.77 -5.87
N GLU A 310 9.12 3.29 -5.50
CA GLU A 310 8.48 2.17 -6.21
C GLU A 310 8.27 2.46 -7.70
N LEU A 311 7.81 3.67 -8.03
CA LEU A 311 7.65 4.11 -9.41
C LEU A 311 8.95 3.98 -10.21
N ARG A 312 10.09 4.39 -9.62
CA ARG A 312 11.41 4.30 -10.26
C ARG A 312 11.82 2.86 -10.48
N PHE A 313 11.68 2.03 -9.45
CA PHE A 313 12.02 0.61 -9.56
C PHE A 313 11.13 -0.12 -10.55
N ALA A 314 9.83 0.15 -10.56
CA ALA A 314 8.92 -0.38 -11.59
C ALA A 314 9.37 0.04 -13.00
N HIS A 315 9.64 1.34 -13.20
CA HIS A 315 10.08 1.84 -14.50
C HIS A 315 11.39 1.19 -14.97
N PHE A 316 12.41 1.14 -14.12
CA PHE A 316 13.72 0.59 -14.50
C PHE A 316 13.66 -0.92 -14.71
N ARG A 317 12.92 -1.64 -13.87
CA ARG A 317 12.76 -3.09 -13.99
C ARG A 317 12.03 -3.48 -15.28
N GLU A 318 10.95 -2.76 -15.61
CA GLU A 318 10.25 -2.95 -16.88
C GLU A 318 11.11 -2.57 -18.08
N ARG A 319 11.87 -1.48 -17.98
CA ARG A 319 12.77 -1.03 -19.04
C ARG A 319 13.87 -2.05 -19.31
N GLU A 320 14.46 -2.64 -18.28
CA GLU A 320 15.46 -3.71 -18.38
C GLU A 320 14.87 -4.95 -19.07
N HIS A 321 13.65 -5.34 -18.68
CA HIS A 321 12.99 -6.55 -19.18
C HIS A 321 12.43 -6.39 -20.60
N LEU A 322 11.70 -5.30 -20.85
CA LEU A 322 11.01 -5.07 -22.14
C LEU A 322 11.93 -4.46 -23.22
N GLY A 323 13.08 -3.93 -22.82
CA GLY A 323 14.00 -3.21 -23.71
C GLY A 323 13.50 -1.84 -24.13
N LEU A 324 14.23 -1.19 -25.05
CA LEU A 324 13.99 0.21 -25.45
C LEU A 324 12.76 0.40 -26.33
N ARG A 325 12.31 -0.64 -27.00
CA ARG A 325 11.23 -0.56 -28.00
C ARG A 325 9.83 -0.50 -27.42
N ARG A 326 9.66 -0.88 -26.16
CA ARG A 326 8.37 -0.86 -25.46
C ARG A 326 8.33 0.26 -24.44
N ALA A 327 7.32 1.11 -24.53
CA ALA A 327 7.00 2.09 -23.51
C ALA A 327 6.18 1.42 -22.41
N PHE A 328 6.56 1.67 -21.16
CA PHE A 328 5.77 1.27 -20.00
C PHE A 328 5.35 2.52 -19.22
N PRO A 329 4.06 2.80 -19.11
CA PRO A 329 3.56 3.99 -18.43
C PRO A 329 3.53 3.77 -16.91
N ALA A 330 4.69 3.64 -16.26
CA ALA A 330 4.79 3.33 -14.83
C ALA A 330 3.92 4.23 -13.94
N ALA A 331 3.67 5.49 -14.32
CA ALA A 331 2.78 6.39 -13.60
C ALA A 331 1.32 5.92 -13.55
N SER A 332 0.88 5.05 -14.48
CA SER A 332 -0.47 4.45 -14.44
C SER A 332 -0.65 3.58 -13.20
N LEU A 333 0.42 2.94 -12.70
CA LEU A 333 0.36 2.12 -11.49
C LEU A 333 0.12 2.97 -10.22
N LEU A 334 0.61 4.21 -10.17
CA LEU A 334 0.27 5.14 -9.09
C LEU A 334 -1.23 5.52 -9.16
N GLN A 335 -1.73 5.78 -10.38
CA GLN A 335 -3.15 6.03 -10.60
C GLN A 335 -4.01 4.82 -10.22
N GLY A 336 -3.55 3.61 -10.55
CA GLY A 336 -4.21 2.35 -10.17
C GLY A 336 -4.42 2.23 -8.66
N GLY A 337 -3.42 2.61 -7.86
CA GLY A 337 -3.56 2.66 -6.39
C GLY A 337 -4.67 3.61 -5.94
N GLN A 338 -4.79 4.79 -6.57
CA GLN A 338 -5.86 5.74 -6.29
C GLN A 338 -7.24 5.20 -6.69
N SER A 339 -7.33 4.52 -7.82
CA SER A 339 -8.57 3.89 -8.29
C SER A 339 -9.01 2.77 -7.34
N LEU A 340 -8.09 1.91 -6.93
CA LEU A 340 -8.35 0.86 -5.92
C LEU A 340 -8.84 1.47 -4.60
N ALA A 341 -8.16 2.50 -4.09
CA ALA A 341 -8.59 3.17 -2.87
C ALA A 341 -9.97 3.81 -3.03
N SER A 342 -10.27 4.41 -4.19
CA SER A 342 -11.58 4.99 -4.49
C SER A 342 -12.70 3.95 -4.43
N GLU A 343 -12.47 2.75 -4.99
CA GLU A 343 -13.43 1.65 -4.94
C GLU A 343 -13.67 1.17 -3.49
N VAL A 344 -12.61 1.02 -2.70
CA VAL A 344 -12.71 0.54 -1.32
C VAL A 344 -13.40 1.56 -0.39
N PHE A 345 -13.12 2.85 -0.55
CA PHE A 345 -13.72 3.90 0.28
C PHE A 345 -15.07 4.41 -0.26
N GLY A 346 -15.41 4.16 -1.51
CA GLY A 346 -16.63 4.64 -2.15
C GLY A 346 -16.64 6.16 -2.42
N VAL A 347 -15.46 6.80 -2.43
CA VAL A 347 -15.26 8.22 -2.73
C VAL A 347 -14.08 8.38 -3.67
N PRO A 348 -14.09 9.33 -4.63
CA PRO A 348 -12.94 9.53 -5.50
C PRO A 348 -11.70 9.96 -4.70
N ILE A 349 -10.64 9.17 -4.76
CA ILE A 349 -9.31 9.46 -4.18
C ILE A 349 -8.34 9.65 -5.35
N GLY A 350 -7.61 10.76 -5.36
CA GLY A 350 -6.67 11.09 -6.44
C GLY A 350 -7.10 12.24 -7.34
N PRO A 351 -8.32 12.28 -7.89
CA PRO A 351 -8.73 13.46 -8.64
C PRO A 351 -8.69 14.71 -7.76
N LEU A 352 -8.04 15.77 -8.27
CA LEU A 352 -8.01 17.08 -7.61
C LEU A 352 -9.19 17.95 -8.11
N SER A 353 -10.41 17.46 -7.88
CA SER A 353 -11.66 18.05 -8.38
C SER A 353 -12.76 18.06 -7.32
N PRO A 354 -13.79 18.91 -7.46
CA PRO A 354 -14.91 18.91 -6.53
C PRO A 354 -15.57 17.54 -6.39
N GLY A 355 -15.90 17.17 -5.16
CA GLY A 355 -16.46 15.86 -4.79
C GLY A 355 -15.41 14.79 -4.48
N SER A 356 -14.12 15.05 -4.70
CA SER A 356 -13.04 14.12 -4.35
C SER A 356 -12.57 14.31 -2.92
N ALA A 357 -12.02 13.25 -2.33
CA ALA A 357 -11.32 13.32 -1.06
C ALA A 357 -10.15 14.31 -1.14
N ALA A 358 -9.96 15.08 -0.07
CA ALA A 358 -8.86 16.03 0.03
C ALA A 358 -7.58 15.30 0.53
N ASP A 359 -7.08 14.40 -0.31
CA ASP A 359 -5.82 13.68 -0.16
C ASP A 359 -4.85 14.18 -1.23
N LEU A 360 -3.91 15.05 -0.83
CA LEU A 360 -3.01 15.74 -1.76
C LEU A 360 -1.64 16.04 -1.16
N VAL A 361 -0.71 16.30 -2.04
CA VAL A 361 0.68 16.65 -1.70
C VAL A 361 1.05 17.98 -2.35
N VAL A 362 1.55 18.91 -1.55
CA VAL A 362 2.18 20.14 -2.04
C VAL A 362 3.68 19.87 -2.16
N CYS A 363 4.21 19.98 -3.37
CA CYS A 363 5.59 19.67 -3.70
C CYS A 363 6.32 20.91 -4.21
N ASP A 364 7.42 21.25 -3.56
CA ASP A 364 8.28 22.39 -3.92
C ASP A 364 9.34 21.94 -4.93
N TYR A 365 8.87 21.51 -6.10
CA TYR A 365 9.72 21.07 -7.19
C TYR A 365 9.94 22.21 -8.19
N VAL A 366 11.16 22.72 -8.25
CA VAL A 366 11.59 23.67 -9.27
C VAL A 366 12.16 22.90 -10.46
N ALA A 367 11.40 22.83 -11.55
CA ALA A 367 11.80 22.09 -12.73
C ALA A 367 13.00 22.79 -13.43
N PRO A 368 14.14 22.10 -13.64
CA PRO A 368 15.30 22.68 -14.32
C PRO A 368 15.13 22.78 -15.84
N THR A 369 14.07 22.17 -16.37
CA THR A 369 13.71 22.14 -17.80
C THR A 369 12.22 22.45 -17.95
N PRO A 370 11.73 22.78 -19.17
CA PRO A 370 10.31 23.05 -19.37
C PRO A 370 9.41 21.91 -18.85
N LEU A 371 8.47 22.25 -17.97
CA LEU A 371 7.51 21.30 -17.40
C LEU A 371 6.17 21.42 -18.11
N THR A 372 5.68 20.31 -18.64
CA THR A 372 4.41 20.19 -19.38
C THR A 372 3.65 18.94 -18.91
N ALA A 373 2.36 18.82 -19.26
CA ALA A 373 1.61 17.61 -18.99
C ALA A 373 2.29 16.38 -19.63
N ALA A 374 2.79 16.49 -20.85
CA ALA A 374 3.38 15.36 -21.58
C ALA A 374 4.66 14.79 -20.93
N ASN A 375 5.49 15.64 -20.32
CA ASN A 375 6.74 15.23 -19.68
C ASN A 375 6.68 15.14 -18.15
N LEU A 376 5.53 15.41 -17.53
CA LEU A 376 5.31 15.26 -16.09
C LEU A 376 5.76 13.88 -15.55
N PRO A 377 5.44 12.73 -16.20
CA PRO A 377 5.93 11.43 -15.72
C PRO A 377 7.46 11.35 -15.67
N ALA A 378 8.17 11.94 -16.62
CA ALA A 378 9.64 11.98 -16.61
C ALA A 378 10.20 12.85 -15.47
N HIS A 379 9.55 13.97 -15.15
CA HIS A 379 9.91 14.78 -13.98
C HIS A 379 9.64 14.04 -12.65
N LEU A 380 8.58 13.26 -12.55
CA LEU A 380 8.33 12.40 -11.37
C LEU A 380 9.40 11.31 -11.22
N LEU A 381 9.82 10.71 -12.33
CA LEU A 381 10.86 9.67 -12.32
C LEU A 381 12.24 10.23 -11.97
N ALA A 382 12.65 11.33 -12.60
CA ALA A 382 14.04 11.79 -12.55
C ALA A 382 14.28 12.97 -11.60
N GLY A 383 13.25 13.77 -11.30
CA GLY A 383 13.42 15.06 -10.63
C GLY A 383 12.79 15.13 -9.24
N VAL A 384 11.53 14.77 -9.11
CA VAL A 384 10.77 14.91 -7.85
C VAL A 384 11.30 13.94 -6.79
N GLN A 385 11.56 14.45 -5.58
CA GLN A 385 12.05 13.67 -4.44
C GLN A 385 11.11 13.81 -3.23
N PRO A 386 11.02 12.81 -2.31
CA PRO A 386 10.24 12.93 -1.09
C PRO A 386 10.59 14.16 -0.23
N SER A 387 11.85 14.58 -0.20
CA SER A 387 12.31 15.77 0.52
C SER A 387 11.71 17.09 0.01
N MET A 388 11.11 17.09 -1.17
CA MET A 388 10.43 18.25 -1.75
C MET A 388 8.94 18.33 -1.37
N MET A 389 8.42 17.35 -0.60
CA MET A 389 7.03 17.33 -0.13
C MET A 389 6.89 18.29 1.05
N THR A 390 6.46 19.54 0.80
CA THR A 390 6.32 20.57 1.84
C THR A 390 5.00 20.53 2.56
N GLY A 391 3.99 19.89 1.99
CA GLY A 391 2.70 19.66 2.63
C GLY A 391 2.08 18.35 2.18
N VAL A 392 1.60 17.57 3.12
CA VAL A 392 0.82 16.35 2.84
C VAL A 392 -0.50 16.46 3.60
N MET A 393 -1.58 16.34 2.88
CA MET A 393 -2.94 16.40 3.39
C MET A 393 -3.62 15.06 3.16
N ALA A 394 -4.19 14.50 4.22
CA ALA A 394 -5.03 13.30 4.16
C ALA A 394 -6.37 13.60 4.83
N ALA A 395 -7.47 13.20 4.20
CA ALA A 395 -8.82 13.48 4.69
C ALA A 395 -9.04 14.96 5.08
N GLY A 396 -8.50 15.88 4.27
CA GLY A 396 -8.64 17.32 4.46
C GLY A 396 -7.80 17.94 5.59
N ARG A 397 -6.94 17.16 6.24
CA ARG A 397 -6.08 17.61 7.35
C ARG A 397 -4.61 17.53 6.94
N TRP A 398 -3.84 18.54 7.31
CA TRP A 398 -2.40 18.47 7.19
C TRP A 398 -1.84 17.39 8.12
N VAL A 399 -1.23 16.36 7.56
CA VAL A 399 -0.58 15.27 8.30
C VAL A 399 0.95 15.44 8.32
N CYS A 400 1.50 16.18 7.35
CA CYS A 400 2.90 16.55 7.31
C CYS A 400 3.05 17.98 6.77
N ARG A 401 3.92 18.79 7.38
CA ARG A 401 4.27 20.13 6.91
C ARG A 401 5.78 20.32 6.98
N ASN A 402 6.37 20.83 5.89
CA ASN A 402 7.82 21.04 5.77
C ASN A 402 8.66 19.80 6.14
N GLY A 403 8.18 18.61 5.72
CA GLY A 403 8.84 17.32 6.01
C GLY A 403 8.68 16.84 7.46
N VAL A 404 7.89 17.55 8.29
CA VAL A 404 7.64 17.20 9.69
C VAL A 404 6.19 16.76 9.86
N PRO A 405 5.93 15.53 10.35
CA PRO A 405 4.59 15.08 10.72
C PRO A 405 3.94 16.00 11.76
N VAL A 406 2.66 16.32 11.56
CA VAL A 406 1.94 17.25 12.42
C VAL A 406 1.53 16.56 13.72
N ASN A 407 1.75 17.22 14.87
CA ASN A 407 1.37 16.75 16.20
C ASN A 407 2.02 15.41 16.62
N ILE A 408 3.17 15.05 16.07
CA ILE A 408 3.90 13.83 16.41
C ILE A 408 5.31 14.18 16.85
N ASP A 409 5.69 13.72 18.02
CA ASP A 409 7.09 13.71 18.47
C ASP A 409 7.81 12.52 17.80
N VAL A 410 8.39 12.79 16.62
CA VAL A 410 9.08 11.76 15.81
C VAL A 410 10.29 11.20 16.55
N ASP A 411 10.99 12.02 17.35
CA ASP A 411 12.18 11.59 18.08
C ASP A 411 11.80 10.63 19.20
N ALA A 412 10.70 10.89 19.91
CA ALA A 412 10.14 9.98 20.91
C ALA A 412 9.69 8.66 20.27
N VAL A 413 8.96 8.71 19.14
CA VAL A 413 8.55 7.52 18.39
C VAL A 413 9.76 6.68 17.97
N TYR A 414 10.78 7.28 17.38
CA TYR A 414 11.97 6.56 16.94
C TYR A 414 12.83 6.06 18.09
N SER A 415 12.89 6.81 19.21
CA SER A 415 13.57 6.36 20.42
C SER A 415 12.94 5.07 20.96
N ARG A 416 11.60 5.04 21.05
CA ARG A 416 10.89 3.84 21.52
C ARG A 416 11.01 2.69 20.53
N ALA A 417 10.87 2.98 19.24
CA ALA A 417 11.02 1.99 18.17
C ALA A 417 12.39 1.29 18.21
N ARG A 418 13.48 2.03 18.46
CA ARG A 418 14.84 1.42 18.62
C ARG A 418 14.92 0.44 19.78
N GLN A 419 14.31 0.76 20.92
CA GLN A 419 14.27 -0.13 22.08
C GLN A 419 13.48 -1.40 21.77
N LEU A 420 12.33 -1.25 21.10
CA LEU A 420 11.47 -2.36 20.71
C LEU A 420 12.11 -3.24 19.63
N ALA A 421 12.73 -2.64 18.61
CA ALA A 421 13.48 -3.39 17.61
C ALA A 421 14.57 -4.28 18.23
N ALA A 422 15.36 -3.73 19.18
CA ALA A 422 16.37 -4.51 19.89
C ALA A 422 15.74 -5.69 20.69
N ARG A 423 14.53 -5.50 21.27
CA ARG A 423 13.80 -6.57 21.96
C ARG A 423 13.28 -7.64 20.97
N VAL A 424 12.67 -7.21 19.87
CA VAL A 424 12.18 -8.09 18.81
C VAL A 424 13.32 -8.92 18.22
N TRP A 425 14.44 -8.29 17.87
CA TRP A 425 15.60 -9.00 17.30
C TRP A 425 16.21 -10.03 18.25
N ARG A 426 16.17 -9.79 19.58
CA ARG A 426 16.58 -10.81 20.55
C ARG A 426 15.62 -12.00 20.56
N ARG A 427 14.30 -11.77 20.53
CA ARG A 427 13.29 -12.84 20.46
C ARG A 427 13.40 -13.70 19.19
N MET A 428 13.78 -13.10 18.07
CA MET A 428 13.98 -13.83 16.80
C MET A 428 15.13 -14.84 16.86
N ARG A 429 16.08 -14.69 17.80
CA ARG A 429 17.25 -15.57 17.91
C ARG A 429 16.99 -16.80 18.79
N GLY A 430 16.02 -16.75 19.66
CA GLY A 430 15.56 -17.88 20.48
C GLY A 430 14.55 -18.72 19.72
#